data_86fe15e5dcb4a76857fc18b4f00b7397
#
_entry.id   86fe15e5dcb4a76857fc18b4f00b7397
#
_cell.length_a   1.000
_cell.length_b   1.000
_cell.length_c   1.000
_cell.angle_alpha   90.00
_cell.angle_beta   90.00
_cell.angle_gamma   90.00
#
_symmetry.space_group_name_H-M   'P 1'
#
loop_
_entity.id
_entity.type
_entity.pdbx_description
1 polymer ?
#
loop_
_entity_poly.entity_id
_entity_poly.type
_entity_poly.pdbx_seq_one_letter_code
_entity_poly.pdbx_strand_id
1 'polypeptide(L)'
;MRGLGSARRRRRAAPAPLADFAPMTRTRSASPSSSGRAARLSALRVAPDSLGFALDAAAQAVDAVRRGTALPAALSAVFAQMASGAQALARGATQDVAYRTMRRLGSVDWLIARLVGKAPPAHVHAVLACALALLLDADGEAAYPPFTVVDQAVTAIGARREYAFAKGMVNAVLRRFLRERDTLVAAMHADPVAQWNYRAWWIDAVKRAWPDAWQAILAAGDRQGPLTLRVNARRASVDAYLGTLRDNGIEAAAIGRHAVRLASALPVERIPGFADGIVSVQDAGAQLAAEWLGARDGMRVLDACAAPGGKTGHILELADAEVVALESDASRATRIGENLARLSLAAEVRVGDAGAPDAWYDGRPFDRILADVPCSASGIVRRHPDIRWLRREADIPALVAEQRRILSALWPLVKPGGELLYVTCSIFPEEGEQQARWFEAACEDAVRLDAPGQLLPRAASGGAGSEGAAGVPDPTTDHDGFFYARFQKR
;
A
#
# COMPACT_ATOMS: atom_id res chain seq x y z
N MET A 1 -38.48 -27.77 52.89
CA MET A 1 -39.22 -27.90 51.61
C MET A 1 -39.38 -26.54 50.96
N ARG A 2 -39.07 -26.43 49.69
CA ARG A 2 -39.02 -25.32 48.71
C ARG A 2 -37.59 -24.81 48.57
N GLY A 3 -36.84 -25.03 47.59
CA GLY A 3 -36.99 -25.19 46.15
C GLY A 3 -36.30 -23.97 45.55
N LEU A 4 -34.91 -23.99 45.46
CA LEU A 4 -34.10 -22.92 44.79
C LEU A 4 -33.97 -23.25 43.29
N GLY A 5 -34.65 -22.50 42.46
CA GLY A 5 -34.58 -22.59 41.03
C GLY A 5 -33.27 -21.98 40.49
N SER A 6 -32.43 -22.82 39.83
CA SER A 6 -31.24 -22.43 39.19
C SER A 6 -31.54 -21.72 37.84
N ALA A 7 -31.28 -20.44 37.78
CA ALA A 7 -31.31 -19.69 36.55
C ALA A 7 -30.09 -20.03 35.68
N ARG A 8 -30.28 -20.85 34.62
CA ARG A 8 -29.30 -21.12 33.59
C ARG A 8 -29.01 -19.83 32.81
N ARG A 9 -27.85 -19.20 33.04
CA ARG A 9 -27.27 -18.18 32.18
C ARG A 9 -26.95 -18.81 30.82
N ARG A 10 -27.70 -18.45 29.79
CA ARG A 10 -27.34 -18.74 28.39
C ARG A 10 -26.07 -17.98 28.08
N ARG A 11 -24.95 -18.68 27.94
CA ARG A 11 -23.72 -18.14 27.33
C ARG A 11 -24.06 -17.81 25.87
N ARG A 12 -24.02 -16.53 25.52
CA ARG A 12 -24.02 -16.11 24.11
C ARG A 12 -22.71 -16.60 23.48
N ALA A 13 -22.83 -17.37 22.40
CA ALA A 13 -21.70 -17.82 21.59
C ALA A 13 -20.98 -16.59 21.03
N ALA A 14 -19.66 -16.60 21.11
CA ALA A 14 -18.80 -15.65 20.41
C ALA A 14 -19.05 -15.74 18.90
N PRO A 15 -19.01 -14.62 18.14
CA PRO A 15 -19.10 -14.67 16.69
C PRO A 15 -17.95 -15.50 16.11
N ALA A 16 -18.25 -16.33 15.12
CA ALA A 16 -17.28 -17.14 14.41
C ALA A 16 -16.17 -16.25 13.80
N PRO A 17 -14.90 -16.72 13.80
CA PRO A 17 -13.82 -16.00 13.14
C PRO A 17 -14.12 -15.82 11.65
N LEU A 18 -13.69 -14.68 11.07
CA LEU A 18 -13.76 -14.39 9.65
C LEU A 18 -13.21 -15.59 8.86
N ALA A 19 -14.00 -16.09 7.91
CA ALA A 19 -13.70 -17.26 7.11
C ALA A 19 -12.27 -17.22 6.55
N ASP A 20 -11.52 -18.31 6.75
CA ASP A 20 -10.19 -18.53 6.18
C ASP A 20 -10.25 -18.46 4.65
N PHE A 21 -9.55 -17.47 4.09
CA PHE A 21 -9.38 -17.37 2.64
C PHE A 21 -8.36 -18.42 2.16
N ALA A 22 -8.72 -19.15 1.11
CA ALA A 22 -7.92 -20.19 0.49
C ALA A 22 -6.51 -19.71 0.06
N PRO A 23 -5.48 -20.58 0.04
CA PRO A 23 -4.11 -20.20 -0.30
C PRO A 23 -4.00 -19.68 -1.74
N MET A 24 -3.23 -18.61 -1.93
CA MET A 24 -2.76 -18.21 -3.25
C MET A 24 -1.77 -19.28 -3.77
N THR A 25 -2.30 -20.32 -4.38
CA THR A 25 -1.49 -21.18 -5.26
C THR A 25 -1.23 -20.42 -6.56
N ARG A 26 -0.01 -20.53 -7.10
CA ARG A 26 0.34 -20.09 -8.45
C ARG A 26 -0.77 -20.52 -9.40
N THR A 27 -1.57 -19.58 -9.89
CA THR A 27 -2.55 -19.86 -10.92
C THR A 27 -1.83 -20.00 -12.25
N ARG A 28 -1.74 -21.24 -12.72
CA ARG A 28 -1.67 -21.53 -14.16
C ARG A 28 -2.83 -20.77 -14.80
N SER A 29 -2.55 -20.11 -15.90
CA SER A 29 -3.54 -19.51 -16.78
C SER A 29 -4.62 -20.51 -17.15
N ALA A 30 -5.77 -20.42 -16.50
CA ALA A 30 -6.99 -21.06 -16.93
C ALA A 30 -7.81 -20.01 -17.69
N SER A 31 -8.07 -20.29 -18.95
CA SER A 31 -9.01 -19.54 -19.77
C SER A 31 -10.36 -19.45 -19.09
N PRO A 32 -11.04 -18.29 -19.06
CA PRO A 32 -12.35 -18.18 -18.45
C PRO A 32 -13.40 -18.82 -19.34
N SER A 33 -13.89 -19.99 -18.95
CA SER A 33 -15.16 -20.53 -19.46
C SER A 33 -16.26 -20.25 -18.46
N SER A 34 -17.38 -19.78 -18.96
CA SER A 34 -18.71 -19.61 -18.37
C SER A 34 -19.06 -18.24 -17.78
N SER A 35 -19.68 -17.42 -18.59
CA SER A 35 -20.93 -16.64 -18.44
C SER A 35 -21.50 -16.46 -17.01
N GLY A 36 -20.84 -15.62 -16.20
CA GLY A 36 -21.53 -14.79 -15.23
C GLY A 36 -21.61 -13.39 -15.83
N ARG A 37 -22.81 -12.92 -16.18
CA ARG A 37 -23.05 -11.54 -16.59
C ARG A 37 -22.61 -10.63 -15.45
N ALA A 38 -21.36 -10.13 -15.50
CA ALA A 38 -20.97 -8.98 -14.72
C ALA A 38 -21.93 -7.84 -15.10
N ALA A 39 -22.81 -7.45 -14.18
CA ALA A 39 -23.73 -6.34 -14.40
C ALA A 39 -22.87 -5.10 -14.66
N ARG A 40 -22.91 -4.59 -15.88
CA ARG A 40 -22.12 -3.44 -16.29
C ARG A 40 -22.52 -2.24 -15.44
N LEU A 41 -21.53 -1.54 -14.86
CA LEU A 41 -21.75 -0.27 -14.15
C LEU A 41 -22.50 0.77 -15.00
N SER A 42 -22.38 0.70 -16.32
CA SER A 42 -23.15 1.52 -17.28
C SER A 42 -24.70 1.33 -17.23
N ALA A 43 -25.19 0.32 -16.51
CA ALA A 43 -26.63 0.08 -16.31
C ALA A 43 -27.17 0.67 -15.00
N LEU A 44 -26.33 1.28 -14.15
CA LEU A 44 -26.79 1.95 -12.95
C LEU A 44 -27.60 3.21 -13.30
N ARG A 45 -28.81 3.30 -12.74
CA ARG A 45 -29.66 4.50 -12.84
C ARG A 45 -29.26 5.56 -11.79
N VAL A 46 -27.94 5.85 -11.69
CA VAL A 46 -27.35 6.82 -10.76
C VAL A 46 -26.34 7.64 -11.53
N ALA A 47 -26.33 8.96 -11.32
CA ALA A 47 -25.41 9.87 -12.02
C ALA A 47 -23.96 9.54 -11.68
N PRO A 48 -23.04 9.50 -12.67
CA PRO A 48 -21.63 9.10 -12.44
C PRO A 48 -20.85 10.02 -11.49
N ASP A 49 -21.24 11.28 -11.36
CA ASP A 49 -20.67 12.26 -10.45
C ASP A 49 -21.27 12.23 -9.03
N SER A 50 -22.24 11.34 -8.77
CA SER A 50 -22.87 11.21 -7.46
C SER A 50 -22.08 10.31 -6.52
N LEU A 51 -22.19 10.59 -5.21
CA LEU A 51 -21.67 9.71 -4.17
C LEU A 51 -22.28 8.30 -4.24
N GLY A 52 -23.54 8.17 -4.63
CA GLY A 52 -24.19 6.86 -4.78
C GLY A 52 -23.53 5.97 -5.83
N PHE A 53 -23.09 6.55 -6.94
CA PHE A 53 -22.28 5.84 -7.94
C PHE A 53 -20.93 5.43 -7.40
N ALA A 54 -20.24 6.36 -6.71
CA ALA A 54 -18.93 6.10 -6.11
C ALA A 54 -19.00 5.00 -5.03
N LEU A 55 -20.05 4.99 -4.18
CA LEU A 55 -20.30 3.95 -3.18
C LEU A 55 -20.50 2.58 -3.81
N ASP A 56 -21.30 2.48 -4.88
CA ASP A 56 -21.54 1.22 -5.59
C ASP A 56 -20.26 0.69 -6.25
N ALA A 57 -19.51 1.56 -6.90
CA ALA A 57 -18.26 1.20 -7.56
C ALA A 57 -17.17 0.82 -6.55
N ALA A 58 -17.02 1.57 -5.47
CA ALA A 58 -16.09 1.26 -4.38
C ALA A 58 -16.44 -0.06 -3.69
N ALA A 59 -17.75 -0.32 -3.46
CA ALA A 59 -18.22 -1.59 -2.90
C ALA A 59 -17.84 -2.80 -3.74
N GLN A 60 -17.84 -2.69 -5.07
CA GLN A 60 -17.37 -3.77 -5.95
C GLN A 60 -15.87 -4.02 -5.77
N ALA A 61 -15.07 -2.96 -5.67
CA ALA A 61 -13.63 -3.09 -5.44
C ALA A 61 -13.34 -3.69 -4.05
N VAL A 62 -14.03 -3.22 -3.00
CA VAL A 62 -13.90 -3.74 -1.62
C VAL A 62 -14.29 -5.21 -1.55
N ASP A 63 -15.39 -5.61 -2.22
CA ASP A 63 -15.81 -7.01 -2.29
C ASP A 63 -14.78 -7.88 -3.04
N ALA A 64 -14.15 -7.36 -4.11
CA ALA A 64 -13.07 -8.06 -4.81
C ALA A 64 -11.82 -8.23 -3.91
N VAL A 65 -11.49 -7.22 -3.08
CA VAL A 65 -10.39 -7.35 -2.09
C VAL A 65 -10.71 -8.42 -1.05
N ARG A 66 -11.93 -8.49 -0.57
CA ARG A 66 -12.37 -9.56 0.35
C ARG A 66 -12.22 -10.96 -0.25
N ARG A 67 -12.29 -11.08 -1.57
CA ARG A 67 -12.04 -12.34 -2.31
C ARG A 67 -10.57 -12.56 -2.68
N GLY A 68 -9.65 -11.69 -2.26
CA GLY A 68 -8.20 -11.88 -2.44
C GLY A 68 -7.56 -11.05 -3.56
N THR A 69 -8.29 -10.14 -4.22
CA THR A 69 -7.74 -9.28 -5.26
C THR A 69 -7.11 -8.03 -4.63
N ALA A 70 -5.89 -7.64 -5.04
CA ALA A 70 -5.27 -6.39 -4.56
C ALA A 70 -6.13 -5.17 -4.96
N LEU A 71 -6.26 -4.17 -4.07
CA LEU A 71 -7.12 -3.00 -4.27
C LEU A 71 -6.84 -2.23 -5.58
N PRO A 72 -5.57 -1.98 -5.98
CA PRO A 72 -5.30 -1.32 -7.26
C PRO A 72 -5.83 -2.10 -8.47
N ALA A 73 -5.70 -3.42 -8.46
CA ALA A 73 -6.20 -4.28 -9.52
C ALA A 73 -7.74 -4.34 -9.53
N ALA A 74 -8.36 -4.41 -8.33
CA ALA A 74 -9.81 -4.37 -8.18
C ALA A 74 -10.40 -3.06 -8.71
N LEU A 75 -9.80 -1.92 -8.36
CA LEU A 75 -10.22 -0.60 -8.87
C LEU A 75 -10.03 -0.49 -10.39
N SER A 76 -8.90 -0.96 -10.92
CA SER A 76 -8.65 -0.99 -12.37
C SER A 76 -9.73 -1.78 -13.11
N ALA A 77 -10.12 -2.96 -12.60
CA ALA A 77 -11.16 -3.78 -13.16
C ALA A 77 -12.55 -3.10 -13.10
N VAL A 78 -12.85 -2.38 -12.01
CA VAL A 78 -14.09 -1.58 -11.87
C VAL A 78 -14.09 -0.43 -12.87
N PHE A 79 -13.01 0.31 -13.00
CA PHE A 79 -12.89 1.43 -13.94
C PHE A 79 -12.99 0.98 -15.41
N ALA A 80 -12.42 -0.16 -15.76
CA ALA A 80 -12.51 -0.73 -17.12
C ALA A 80 -13.95 -1.06 -17.54
N GLN A 81 -14.88 -1.22 -16.58
CA GLN A 81 -16.31 -1.46 -16.85
C GLN A 81 -17.12 -0.18 -17.04
N MET A 82 -16.56 0.99 -16.73
CA MET A 82 -17.20 2.28 -16.87
C MET A 82 -17.06 2.82 -18.30
N ALA A 83 -18.06 3.54 -18.78
CA ALA A 83 -17.91 4.37 -19.97
C ALA A 83 -16.87 5.48 -19.71
N SER A 84 -16.10 5.89 -20.72
CA SER A 84 -14.99 6.85 -20.57
C SER A 84 -15.40 8.15 -19.86
N GLY A 85 -16.58 8.71 -20.21
CA GLY A 85 -17.08 9.93 -19.53
C GLY A 85 -17.45 9.70 -18.06
N ALA A 86 -18.06 8.55 -17.73
CA ALA A 86 -18.41 8.19 -16.36
C ALA A 86 -17.14 7.94 -15.51
N GLN A 87 -16.12 7.32 -16.10
CA GLN A 87 -14.84 7.08 -15.43
C GLN A 87 -14.16 8.38 -14.99
N ALA A 88 -14.11 9.39 -15.85
CA ALA A 88 -13.49 10.67 -15.54
C ALA A 88 -14.16 11.36 -14.33
N LEU A 89 -15.49 11.28 -14.23
CA LEU A 89 -16.28 11.89 -13.16
C LEU A 89 -16.20 11.10 -11.84
N ALA A 90 -16.25 9.76 -11.90
CA ALA A 90 -16.39 8.92 -10.72
C ALA A 90 -15.05 8.48 -10.10
N ARG A 91 -13.94 8.51 -10.84
CA ARG A 91 -12.66 7.89 -10.45
C ARG A 91 -12.15 8.34 -9.09
N GLY A 92 -12.08 9.67 -8.88
CA GLY A 92 -11.52 10.22 -7.64
C GLY A 92 -12.33 9.82 -6.40
N ALA A 93 -13.65 10.01 -6.44
CA ALA A 93 -14.55 9.67 -5.34
C ALA A 93 -14.59 8.14 -5.08
N THR A 94 -14.64 7.32 -6.13
CA THR A 94 -14.60 5.85 -5.99
C THR A 94 -13.31 5.39 -5.31
N GLN A 95 -12.18 5.93 -5.73
CA GLN A 95 -10.88 5.60 -5.15
C GLN A 95 -10.81 6.04 -3.68
N ASP A 96 -11.21 7.27 -3.36
CA ASP A 96 -11.20 7.78 -1.98
C ASP A 96 -12.07 6.91 -1.06
N VAL A 97 -13.31 6.62 -1.44
CA VAL A 97 -14.22 5.75 -0.67
C VAL A 97 -13.62 4.36 -0.45
N ALA A 98 -13.05 3.75 -1.49
CA ALA A 98 -12.48 2.42 -1.38
C ALA A 98 -11.25 2.40 -0.43
N TYR A 99 -10.34 3.38 -0.54
CA TYR A 99 -9.18 3.47 0.33
C TYR A 99 -9.55 3.77 1.78
N ARG A 100 -10.51 4.67 2.05
CA ARG A 100 -11.06 4.93 3.39
C ARG A 100 -11.66 3.67 3.98
N THR A 101 -12.44 2.93 3.20
CA THR A 101 -13.06 1.67 3.63
C THR A 101 -11.99 0.64 4.01
N MET A 102 -10.96 0.47 3.20
CA MET A 102 -9.88 -0.48 3.49
C MET A 102 -9.10 -0.11 4.75
N ARG A 103 -8.89 1.19 5.04
CA ARG A 103 -8.26 1.63 6.28
C ARG A 103 -9.09 1.31 7.51
N ARG A 104 -10.40 1.24 7.38
CA ARG A 104 -11.38 1.07 8.49
C ARG A 104 -12.12 -0.26 8.44
N LEU A 105 -11.59 -1.24 7.69
CA LEU A 105 -12.33 -2.48 7.43
C LEU A 105 -12.64 -3.26 8.71
N GLY A 106 -11.73 -3.30 9.69
CA GLY A 106 -11.97 -3.92 10.99
C GLY A 106 -13.10 -3.24 11.77
N SER A 107 -13.07 -1.90 11.81
CA SER A 107 -14.10 -1.08 12.46
C SER A 107 -15.48 -1.30 11.83
N VAL A 108 -15.57 -1.21 10.51
CA VAL A 108 -16.88 -1.33 9.82
C VAL A 108 -17.44 -2.74 9.89
N ASP A 109 -16.61 -3.77 9.83
CA ASP A 109 -17.05 -5.17 9.98
C ASP A 109 -17.58 -5.44 11.40
N TRP A 110 -16.90 -4.88 12.42
CA TRP A 110 -17.34 -4.94 13.79
C TRP A 110 -18.72 -4.25 13.99
N LEU A 111 -18.91 -3.09 13.38
CA LEU A 111 -20.16 -2.35 13.41
C LEU A 111 -21.29 -3.12 12.69
N ILE A 112 -21.04 -3.61 11.49
CA ILE A 112 -22.03 -4.37 10.72
C ILE A 112 -22.49 -5.61 11.50
N ALA A 113 -21.56 -6.34 12.11
CA ALA A 113 -21.89 -7.52 12.90
C ALA A 113 -22.83 -7.23 14.09
N ARG A 114 -22.85 -6.00 14.62
CA ARG A 114 -23.71 -5.57 15.72
C ARG A 114 -25.01 -4.91 15.27
N LEU A 115 -24.97 -4.21 14.15
CA LEU A 115 -26.11 -3.46 13.64
C LEU A 115 -27.06 -4.32 12.79
N VAL A 116 -26.54 -5.42 12.20
CA VAL A 116 -27.30 -6.27 11.29
C VAL A 116 -27.56 -7.63 11.94
N GLY A 117 -28.83 -8.03 12.03
CA GLY A 117 -29.21 -9.30 12.67
C GLY A 117 -28.91 -10.55 11.83
N LYS A 118 -28.89 -10.42 10.50
CA LYS A 118 -28.59 -11.48 9.54
C LYS A 118 -27.67 -10.92 8.45
N ALA A 119 -26.60 -11.65 8.13
CA ALA A 119 -25.63 -11.24 7.12
C ALA A 119 -26.32 -10.91 5.77
N PRO A 120 -26.14 -9.69 5.25
CA PRO A 120 -26.70 -9.29 3.96
C PRO A 120 -25.89 -9.89 2.80
N PRO A 121 -26.41 -9.83 1.56
CA PRO A 121 -25.62 -10.18 0.37
C PRO A 121 -24.29 -9.41 0.34
N ALA A 122 -23.24 -10.03 -0.23
CA ALA A 122 -21.88 -9.50 -0.22
C ALA A 122 -21.77 -8.03 -0.71
N HIS A 123 -22.44 -7.70 -1.81
CA HIS A 123 -22.45 -6.33 -2.34
C HIS A 123 -23.14 -5.33 -1.38
N VAL A 124 -24.27 -5.71 -0.78
CA VAL A 124 -24.99 -4.86 0.21
C VAL A 124 -24.11 -4.65 1.45
N HIS A 125 -23.41 -5.71 1.90
CA HIS A 125 -22.42 -5.62 2.99
C HIS A 125 -21.30 -4.62 2.64
N ALA A 126 -20.77 -4.70 1.40
CA ALA A 126 -19.71 -3.80 0.96
C ALA A 126 -20.17 -2.34 0.85
N VAL A 127 -21.42 -2.08 0.37
CA VAL A 127 -21.99 -0.71 0.38
C VAL A 127 -22.16 -0.19 1.80
N LEU A 128 -22.66 -1.03 2.73
CA LEU A 128 -22.74 -0.66 4.15
C LEU A 128 -21.35 -0.35 4.74
N ALA A 129 -20.34 -1.16 4.41
CA ALA A 129 -18.97 -0.93 4.86
C ALA A 129 -18.42 0.41 4.34
N CYS A 130 -18.64 0.72 3.06
CA CYS A 130 -18.25 2.00 2.47
C CYS A 130 -18.97 3.18 3.13
N ALA A 131 -20.28 3.09 3.34
CA ALA A 131 -21.04 4.15 3.97
C ALA A 131 -20.63 4.36 5.45
N LEU A 132 -20.47 3.29 6.24
CA LEU A 132 -20.03 3.36 7.62
C LEU A 132 -18.60 3.90 7.73
N ALA A 133 -17.71 3.57 6.80
CA ALA A 133 -16.35 4.13 6.78
C ALA A 133 -16.35 5.66 6.61
N LEU A 134 -17.25 6.21 5.80
CA LEU A 134 -17.44 7.66 5.67
C LEU A 134 -18.10 8.29 6.91
N LEU A 135 -19.03 7.58 7.55
CA LEU A 135 -19.72 8.06 8.76
C LEU A 135 -18.86 7.97 10.04
N LEU A 136 -17.75 7.24 9.99
CA LEU A 136 -16.77 7.19 11.09
C LEU A 136 -15.82 8.40 11.11
N ASP A 137 -15.78 9.21 10.05
CA ASP A 137 -14.99 10.45 10.05
C ASP A 137 -15.46 11.37 11.18
N ALA A 138 -14.50 12.01 11.84
CA ALA A 138 -14.80 12.96 12.91
C ALA A 138 -15.51 14.20 12.36
N ASP A 139 -16.30 14.84 13.19
CA ASP A 139 -16.93 16.12 12.85
C ASP A 139 -15.83 17.14 12.48
N GLY A 140 -15.94 17.73 11.29
CA GLY A 140 -14.95 18.64 10.71
C GLY A 140 -13.97 18.01 9.73
N GLU A 141 -13.80 16.67 9.74
CA GLU A 141 -12.99 15.92 8.76
C GLU A 141 -13.87 15.13 7.76
N ALA A 142 -15.19 15.13 7.97
CA ALA A 142 -16.13 14.38 7.15
C ALA A 142 -16.16 14.93 5.72
N ALA A 143 -15.82 14.08 4.75
CA ALA A 143 -15.85 14.43 3.33
C ALA A 143 -17.27 14.71 2.81
N TYR A 144 -18.29 14.16 3.46
CA TYR A 144 -19.70 14.29 3.09
C TYR A 144 -20.59 14.44 4.32
N PRO A 145 -21.67 15.27 4.26
CA PRO A 145 -22.66 15.33 5.33
C PRO A 145 -23.28 13.96 5.60
N PRO A 146 -23.52 13.58 6.88
CA PRO A 146 -24.05 12.26 7.25
C PRO A 146 -25.36 11.89 6.54
N PHE A 147 -26.29 12.86 6.40
CA PHE A 147 -27.56 12.61 5.68
C PHE A 147 -27.34 12.28 4.21
N THR A 148 -26.35 12.91 3.56
CA THR A 148 -25.97 12.63 2.17
C THR A 148 -25.43 11.21 2.03
N VAL A 149 -24.57 10.76 2.95
CA VAL A 149 -24.04 9.39 2.93
C VAL A 149 -25.17 8.37 3.05
N VAL A 150 -26.13 8.58 3.96
CA VAL A 150 -27.28 7.68 4.15
C VAL A 150 -28.14 7.63 2.89
N ASP A 151 -28.53 8.79 2.35
CA ASP A 151 -29.39 8.90 1.17
C ASP A 151 -28.73 8.23 -0.06
N GLN A 152 -27.47 8.52 -0.28
CA GLN A 152 -26.73 8.02 -1.42
C GLN A 152 -26.41 6.52 -1.32
N ALA A 153 -26.22 5.97 -0.12
CA ALA A 153 -26.07 4.53 0.08
C ALA A 153 -27.41 3.79 -0.22
N VAL A 154 -28.55 4.36 0.22
CA VAL A 154 -29.87 3.83 -0.07
C VAL A 154 -30.18 3.92 -1.58
N THR A 155 -29.80 5.01 -2.23
CA THR A 155 -29.93 5.21 -3.68
C THR A 155 -29.08 4.20 -4.46
N ALA A 156 -27.81 3.98 -4.08
CA ALA A 156 -26.92 3.00 -4.69
C ALA A 156 -27.53 1.58 -4.67
N ILE A 157 -28.04 1.16 -3.51
CA ILE A 157 -28.70 -0.16 -3.37
C ILE A 157 -29.99 -0.22 -4.19
N GLY A 158 -30.76 0.86 -4.21
CA GLY A 158 -32.02 0.93 -4.96
C GLY A 158 -31.84 0.91 -6.49
N ALA A 159 -30.70 1.36 -6.98
CA ALA A 159 -30.37 1.37 -8.40
C ALA A 159 -30.08 -0.02 -8.97
N ARG A 160 -29.77 -1.00 -8.10
CA ARG A 160 -29.60 -2.40 -8.48
C ARG A 160 -30.85 -3.19 -8.18
N ARG A 161 -31.50 -3.67 -9.24
CA ARG A 161 -32.80 -4.41 -9.15
C ARG A 161 -32.69 -5.61 -8.19
N GLU A 162 -31.56 -6.33 -8.25
CA GLU A 162 -31.29 -7.51 -7.42
C GLU A 162 -31.13 -7.23 -5.93
N TYR A 163 -30.84 -5.98 -5.55
CA TYR A 163 -30.62 -5.57 -4.14
C TYR A 163 -31.64 -4.56 -3.65
N ALA A 164 -32.59 -4.12 -4.47
CA ALA A 164 -33.59 -3.08 -4.13
C ALA A 164 -34.40 -3.42 -2.86
N PHE A 165 -34.60 -4.71 -2.55
CA PHE A 165 -35.26 -5.18 -1.33
C PHE A 165 -34.50 -4.78 -0.05
N ALA A 166 -33.21 -4.53 -0.12
CA ALA A 166 -32.37 -4.19 1.03
C ALA A 166 -32.37 -2.70 1.38
N LYS A 167 -33.01 -1.81 0.59
CA LYS A 167 -33.06 -0.35 0.85
C LYS A 167 -33.47 0.01 2.27
N GLY A 168 -34.57 -0.59 2.74
CA GLY A 168 -35.13 -0.33 4.08
C GLY A 168 -34.14 -0.73 5.18
N MET A 169 -33.48 -1.88 5.02
CA MET A 169 -32.47 -2.37 5.95
C MET A 169 -31.23 -1.45 5.99
N VAL A 170 -30.70 -1.07 4.83
CA VAL A 170 -29.54 -0.16 4.73
C VAL A 170 -29.84 1.18 5.41
N ASN A 171 -30.99 1.79 5.12
CA ASN A 171 -31.43 3.02 5.77
C ASN A 171 -31.56 2.87 7.29
N ALA A 172 -32.17 1.78 7.77
CA ALA A 172 -32.35 1.53 9.19
C ALA A 172 -30.99 1.34 9.92
N VAL A 173 -30.07 0.59 9.34
CA VAL A 173 -28.73 0.33 9.87
C VAL A 173 -27.92 1.63 10.01
N LEU A 174 -27.83 2.42 8.93
CA LEU A 174 -27.06 3.66 8.93
C LEU A 174 -27.66 4.72 9.88
N ARG A 175 -29.01 4.86 9.92
CA ARG A 175 -29.67 5.76 10.88
C ARG A 175 -29.50 5.28 12.33
N ARG A 176 -29.51 3.97 12.58
CA ARG A 176 -29.24 3.41 13.91
C ARG A 176 -27.80 3.71 14.32
N PHE A 177 -26.82 3.54 13.43
CA PHE A 177 -25.43 3.92 13.70
C PHE A 177 -25.32 5.39 14.11
N LEU A 178 -25.94 6.32 13.37
CA LEU A 178 -25.87 7.74 13.69
C LEU A 178 -26.50 8.08 15.05
N ARG A 179 -27.57 7.40 15.46
CA ARG A 179 -28.17 7.62 16.79
C ARG A 179 -27.37 7.04 17.94
N GLU A 180 -26.66 5.94 17.71
CA GLU A 180 -25.93 5.19 18.74
C GLU A 180 -24.40 5.35 18.58
N ARG A 181 -23.95 6.32 17.76
CA ARG A 181 -22.56 6.47 17.31
C ARG A 181 -21.55 6.42 18.45
N ASP A 182 -21.71 7.28 19.45
CA ASP A 182 -20.72 7.41 20.53
C ASP A 182 -20.61 6.14 21.37
N THR A 183 -21.75 5.51 21.66
CA THR A 183 -21.79 4.23 22.39
C THR A 183 -21.13 3.10 21.57
N LEU A 184 -21.39 3.04 20.26
CA LEU A 184 -20.84 2.02 19.38
C LEU A 184 -19.34 2.20 19.17
N VAL A 185 -18.88 3.44 18.98
CA VAL A 185 -17.46 3.77 18.82
C VAL A 185 -16.68 3.48 20.11
N ALA A 186 -17.22 3.86 21.29
CA ALA A 186 -16.60 3.52 22.56
C ALA A 186 -16.49 1.99 22.77
N ALA A 187 -17.55 1.25 22.42
CA ALA A 187 -17.55 -0.22 22.53
C ALA A 187 -16.60 -0.89 21.50
N MET A 188 -16.43 -0.29 20.32
CA MET A 188 -15.53 -0.76 19.28
C MET A 188 -14.06 -0.71 19.71
N HIS A 189 -13.65 0.29 20.48
CA HIS A 189 -12.28 0.43 20.98
C HIS A 189 -11.87 -0.69 21.96
N ALA A 190 -12.79 -1.50 22.45
CA ALA A 190 -12.49 -2.68 23.26
C ALA A 190 -12.06 -3.91 22.40
N ASP A 191 -12.26 -3.88 21.09
CA ASP A 191 -11.86 -4.94 20.16
C ASP A 191 -10.60 -4.50 19.42
N PRO A 192 -9.45 -5.20 19.59
CA PRO A 192 -8.18 -4.76 18.99
C PRO A 192 -8.22 -4.68 17.45
N VAL A 193 -8.94 -5.60 16.77
CA VAL A 193 -9.03 -5.59 15.31
C VAL A 193 -9.85 -4.41 14.82
N ALA A 194 -10.93 -4.09 15.52
CA ALA A 194 -11.77 -2.94 15.20
C ALA A 194 -11.11 -1.60 15.58
N GLN A 195 -10.35 -1.56 16.67
CA GLN A 195 -9.61 -0.37 17.11
C GLN A 195 -8.48 0.00 16.16
N TRP A 196 -7.64 -0.97 15.81
CA TRP A 196 -6.41 -0.74 15.07
C TRP A 196 -6.55 -1.00 13.57
N ASN A 197 -7.64 -1.63 13.11
CA ASN A 197 -7.87 -1.95 11.70
C ASN A 197 -6.78 -2.83 11.07
N TYR A 198 -6.28 -3.80 11.83
CA TYR A 198 -5.36 -4.83 11.39
C TYR A 198 -5.83 -6.20 11.86
N ARG A 199 -5.41 -7.27 11.19
CA ARG A 199 -5.65 -8.63 11.67
C ARG A 199 -4.96 -8.87 13.02
N ALA A 200 -5.53 -9.71 13.87
CA ALA A 200 -4.99 -9.99 15.21
C ALA A 200 -3.53 -10.44 15.19
N TRP A 201 -3.17 -11.39 14.31
CA TRP A 201 -1.79 -11.87 14.18
C TRP A 201 -0.80 -10.75 13.87
N TRP A 202 -1.22 -9.76 13.03
CA TRP A 202 -0.38 -8.62 12.65
C TRP A 202 -0.14 -7.70 13.85
N ILE A 203 -1.20 -7.38 14.59
CA ILE A 203 -1.10 -6.58 15.81
C ILE A 203 -0.14 -7.25 16.80
N ASP A 204 -0.25 -8.56 17.01
CA ASP A 204 0.60 -9.31 17.91
C ASP A 204 2.05 -9.38 17.42
N ALA A 205 2.27 -9.53 16.10
CA ALA A 205 3.61 -9.52 15.50
C ALA A 205 4.29 -8.16 15.68
N VAL A 206 3.58 -7.05 15.43
CA VAL A 206 4.14 -5.69 15.61
C VAL A 206 4.41 -5.39 17.09
N LYS A 207 3.54 -5.84 18.01
CA LYS A 207 3.77 -5.71 19.45
C LYS A 207 5.03 -6.46 19.92
N ARG A 208 5.25 -7.67 19.41
CA ARG A 208 6.45 -8.44 19.74
C ARG A 208 7.72 -7.81 19.18
N ALA A 209 7.64 -7.32 17.94
CA ALA A 209 8.79 -6.73 17.25
C ALA A 209 9.17 -5.35 17.80
N TRP A 210 8.18 -4.54 18.14
CA TRP A 210 8.34 -3.12 18.48
C TRP A 210 7.52 -2.74 19.72
N PRO A 211 7.84 -3.26 20.93
CA PRO A 211 7.02 -3.12 22.12
C PRO A 211 6.76 -1.66 22.51
N ASP A 212 7.73 -0.77 22.30
CA ASP A 212 7.62 0.65 22.64
C ASP A 212 7.00 1.52 21.54
N ALA A 213 6.92 1.02 20.29
CA ALA A 213 6.50 1.80 19.13
C ALA A 213 5.26 1.24 18.41
N TRP A 214 4.75 0.08 18.79
CA TRP A 214 3.70 -0.63 18.05
C TRP A 214 2.44 0.20 17.78
N GLN A 215 2.01 1.02 18.76
CA GLN A 215 0.82 1.87 18.61
C GLN A 215 1.05 2.96 17.56
N ALA A 216 2.21 3.61 17.60
CA ALA A 216 2.57 4.64 16.63
C ALA A 216 2.70 4.06 15.21
N ILE A 217 3.26 2.85 15.08
CA ILE A 217 3.38 2.13 13.80
C ILE A 217 1.99 1.83 13.21
N LEU A 218 1.08 1.24 14.01
CA LEU A 218 -0.26 0.91 13.54
C LEU A 218 -1.06 2.18 13.20
N ALA A 219 -0.99 3.22 14.04
CA ALA A 219 -1.64 4.50 13.79
C ALA A 219 -1.12 5.21 12.53
N ALA A 220 0.19 5.14 12.26
CA ALA A 220 0.78 5.69 11.02
C ALA A 220 0.18 5.04 9.77
N GLY A 221 -0.11 3.75 9.82
CA GLY A 221 -0.75 3.02 8.72
C GLY A 221 -2.19 3.44 8.41
N ASP A 222 -2.92 4.04 9.36
CA ASP A 222 -4.29 4.50 9.16
C ASP A 222 -4.38 5.88 8.50
N ARG A 223 -3.28 6.61 8.46
CA ARG A 223 -3.21 7.91 7.79
C ARG A 223 -2.88 7.74 6.30
N GLN A 224 -3.29 8.72 5.50
CA GLN A 224 -2.84 8.81 4.12
C GLN A 224 -1.35 9.19 4.10
N GLY A 225 -0.53 8.45 3.34
CA GLY A 225 0.88 8.81 3.15
C GLY A 225 1.02 10.14 2.41
N PRO A 226 2.05 10.94 2.72
CA PRO A 226 2.31 12.19 2.03
C PRO A 226 2.63 11.95 0.56
N LEU A 227 2.30 12.92 -0.30
CA LEU A 227 2.75 12.92 -1.68
C LEU A 227 4.17 13.47 -1.73
N THR A 228 5.12 12.54 -1.91
CA THR A 228 6.55 12.86 -1.99
C THR A 228 7.02 12.67 -3.43
N LEU A 229 7.74 13.65 -3.92
CA LEU A 229 8.35 13.68 -5.24
C LEU A 229 9.87 13.51 -5.10
N ARG A 230 10.47 12.80 -6.05
CA ARG A 230 11.89 12.79 -6.29
C ARG A 230 12.18 13.72 -7.47
N VAL A 231 13.03 14.71 -7.27
CA VAL A 231 13.52 15.61 -8.32
C VAL A 231 14.65 14.92 -9.07
N ASN A 232 14.54 14.86 -10.40
CA ASN A 232 15.56 14.29 -11.26
C ASN A 232 16.80 15.19 -11.27
N ALA A 233 17.88 14.74 -10.62
CA ALA A 233 19.12 15.49 -10.45
C ALA A 233 19.80 15.89 -11.76
N ARG A 234 19.53 15.19 -12.87
CA ARG A 234 20.04 15.54 -14.21
C ARG A 234 19.28 16.70 -14.85
N ARG A 235 18.11 17.07 -14.33
CA ARG A 235 17.20 18.03 -14.95
C ARG A 235 16.95 19.29 -14.13
N ALA A 236 16.90 19.16 -12.80
CA ALA A 236 16.63 20.30 -11.92
C ALA A 236 17.27 20.10 -10.54
N SER A 237 17.56 21.21 -9.87
CA SER A 237 17.82 21.19 -8.42
C SER A 237 16.49 21.22 -7.66
N VAL A 238 16.52 20.79 -6.39
CA VAL A 238 15.36 20.87 -5.49
C VAL A 238 14.87 22.30 -5.33
N ASP A 239 15.77 23.27 -5.17
CA ASP A 239 15.42 24.68 -4.99
C ASP A 239 14.73 25.26 -6.24
N ALA A 240 15.25 24.96 -7.45
CA ALA A 240 14.63 25.37 -8.70
C ALA A 240 13.23 24.77 -8.86
N TYR A 241 13.06 23.49 -8.48
CA TYR A 241 11.76 22.84 -8.56
C TYR A 241 10.76 23.37 -7.52
N LEU A 242 11.21 23.70 -6.30
CA LEU A 242 10.36 24.41 -5.31
C LEU A 242 9.90 25.78 -5.83
N GLY A 243 10.75 26.51 -6.57
CA GLY A 243 10.35 27.71 -7.31
C GLY A 243 9.21 27.42 -8.29
N THR A 244 9.38 26.39 -9.14
CA THR A 244 8.33 25.98 -10.10
C THR A 244 7.02 25.64 -9.42
N LEU A 245 7.03 24.92 -8.29
CA LEU A 245 5.83 24.59 -7.53
C LEU A 245 5.14 25.84 -6.98
N ARG A 246 5.92 26.77 -6.41
CA ARG A 246 5.42 28.06 -5.89
C ARG A 246 4.74 28.90 -6.98
N ASP A 247 5.36 28.99 -8.17
CA ASP A 247 4.82 29.72 -9.31
C ASP A 247 3.49 29.12 -9.82
N ASN A 248 3.26 27.83 -9.53
CA ASN A 248 2.00 27.12 -9.84
C ASN A 248 1.03 27.08 -8.64
N GLY A 249 1.30 27.81 -7.55
CA GLY A 249 0.44 27.86 -6.37
C GLY A 249 0.41 26.54 -5.54
N ILE A 250 1.45 25.73 -5.66
CA ILE A 250 1.56 24.44 -4.97
C ILE A 250 2.53 24.59 -3.79
N GLU A 251 1.99 24.41 -2.59
CA GLU A 251 2.78 24.43 -1.35
C GLU A 251 3.59 23.13 -1.21
N ALA A 252 4.91 23.25 -0.96
CA ALA A 252 5.81 22.13 -0.83
C ALA A 252 7.04 22.48 0.00
N ALA A 253 7.71 21.45 0.54
CA ALA A 253 8.95 21.58 1.30
C ALA A 253 9.98 20.54 0.86
N ALA A 254 11.27 20.93 0.87
CA ALA A 254 12.37 19.99 0.73
C ALA A 254 12.42 19.09 1.99
N ILE A 255 12.57 17.77 1.78
CA ILE A 255 12.66 16.78 2.87
C ILE A 255 13.83 15.82 2.68
N GLY A 256 14.73 16.10 1.78
CA GLY A 256 15.91 15.30 1.48
C GLY A 256 16.68 15.88 0.29
N ARG A 257 17.80 15.24 -0.03
CA ARG A 257 18.69 15.72 -1.10
C ARG A 257 18.00 15.87 -2.46
N HIS A 258 17.07 14.95 -2.76
CA HIS A 258 16.29 14.94 -4.01
C HIS A 258 14.79 14.92 -3.74
N ALA A 259 14.37 14.96 -2.46
CA ALA A 259 13.00 14.75 -2.04
C ALA A 259 12.26 16.06 -1.75
N VAL A 260 11.08 16.20 -2.34
CA VAL A 260 10.14 17.30 -2.10
C VAL A 260 8.80 16.72 -1.67
N ARG A 261 8.26 17.18 -0.55
CA ARG A 261 6.93 16.81 -0.05
C ARG A 261 5.93 17.90 -0.38
N LEU A 262 4.82 17.53 -1.01
CA LEU A 262 3.70 18.44 -1.24
C LEU A 262 2.84 18.55 0.04
N ALA A 263 2.31 19.73 0.32
CA ALA A 263 1.40 19.97 1.46
C ALA A 263 0.07 19.23 1.27
N SER A 264 -0.38 19.07 0.02
CA SER A 264 -1.63 18.38 -0.32
C SER A 264 -1.43 17.38 -1.46
N ALA A 265 -2.19 16.30 -1.44
CA ALA A 265 -2.20 15.33 -2.53
C ALA A 265 -2.78 15.96 -3.82
N LEU A 266 -2.12 15.70 -4.95
CA LEU A 266 -2.54 16.15 -6.28
C LEU A 266 -2.59 14.94 -7.24
N PRO A 267 -3.50 14.96 -8.22
CA PRO A 267 -3.41 14.05 -9.37
C PRO A 267 -2.07 14.22 -10.08
N VAL A 268 -1.48 13.10 -10.50
CA VAL A 268 -0.13 13.08 -11.10
C VAL A 268 -0.04 13.97 -12.34
N GLU A 269 -1.13 14.04 -13.10
CA GLU A 269 -1.27 14.86 -14.30
C GLU A 269 -1.21 16.37 -14.02
N ARG A 270 -1.43 16.77 -12.77
CA ARG A 270 -1.36 18.16 -12.31
C ARG A 270 -0.02 18.54 -11.68
N ILE A 271 0.90 17.60 -11.55
CA ILE A 271 2.23 17.86 -11.02
C ILE A 271 3.11 18.46 -12.12
N PRO A 272 3.58 19.72 -11.99
CA PRO A 272 4.42 20.35 -13.01
C PRO A 272 5.67 19.52 -13.32
N GLY A 273 5.94 19.30 -14.61
CA GLY A 273 7.12 18.56 -15.08
C GLY A 273 7.11 17.05 -14.85
N PHE A 274 6.01 16.47 -14.36
CA PHE A 274 5.93 15.01 -14.20
C PHE A 274 5.98 14.29 -15.56
N ALA A 275 5.19 14.75 -16.52
CA ALA A 275 5.16 14.18 -17.87
C ALA A 275 6.53 14.29 -18.55
N ASP A 276 7.26 15.36 -18.27
CA ASP A 276 8.58 15.66 -18.85
C ASP A 276 9.74 14.97 -18.11
N GLY A 277 9.46 14.18 -17.08
CA GLY A 277 10.48 13.45 -16.33
C GLY A 277 11.36 14.33 -15.42
N ILE A 278 10.91 15.57 -15.09
CA ILE A 278 11.58 16.43 -14.11
C ILE A 278 11.44 15.87 -12.71
N VAL A 279 10.32 15.20 -12.43
CA VAL A 279 10.06 14.56 -11.14
C VAL A 279 9.45 13.17 -11.30
N SER A 280 9.57 12.38 -10.24
CA SER A 280 8.89 11.10 -10.06
C SER A 280 8.20 11.05 -8.70
N VAL A 281 7.06 10.35 -8.61
CA VAL A 281 6.45 10.07 -7.31
C VAL A 281 7.20 8.92 -6.66
N GLN A 282 7.82 9.17 -5.52
CA GLN A 282 8.53 8.15 -4.74
C GLN A 282 8.59 8.54 -3.28
N ASP A 283 8.31 7.59 -2.38
CA ASP A 283 8.44 7.80 -0.93
C ASP A 283 9.87 8.16 -0.54
N ALA A 284 10.02 9.02 0.48
CA ALA A 284 11.34 9.47 0.93
C ALA A 284 12.22 8.31 1.40
N GLY A 285 11.64 7.33 2.12
CA GLY A 285 12.35 6.13 2.51
C GLY A 285 12.84 5.30 1.32
N ALA A 286 12.04 5.19 0.26
CA ALA A 286 12.40 4.46 -0.96
C ALA A 286 13.53 5.15 -1.76
N GLN A 287 13.67 6.48 -1.64
CA GLN A 287 14.74 7.23 -2.32
C GLN A 287 16.13 6.88 -1.80
N LEU A 288 16.26 6.47 -0.54
CA LEU A 288 17.53 6.07 0.06
C LEU A 288 18.21 4.89 -0.66
N ALA A 289 17.44 4.05 -1.36
CA ALA A 289 17.99 2.88 -2.05
C ALA A 289 19.10 3.24 -3.04
N ALA A 290 18.89 4.22 -3.93
CA ALA A 290 19.89 4.62 -4.92
C ALA A 290 21.07 5.36 -4.28
N GLU A 291 20.82 6.18 -3.25
CA GLU A 291 21.85 6.90 -2.52
C GLU A 291 22.81 5.93 -1.79
N TRP A 292 22.25 4.95 -1.06
CA TRP A 292 23.03 3.95 -0.31
C TRP A 292 23.65 2.88 -1.18
N LEU A 293 23.10 2.62 -2.37
CA LEU A 293 23.75 1.77 -3.38
C LEU A 293 25.08 2.36 -3.84
N GLY A 294 25.19 3.68 -3.91
CA GLY A 294 26.43 4.39 -4.19
C GLY A 294 26.98 4.06 -5.58
N ALA A 295 26.10 3.89 -6.59
CA ALA A 295 26.50 3.72 -7.97
C ALA A 295 27.28 4.95 -8.48
N ARG A 296 28.30 4.71 -9.33
CA ARG A 296 29.14 5.76 -9.93
C ARG A 296 29.20 5.55 -11.45
N ASP A 297 29.63 6.57 -12.14
CA ASP A 297 29.82 6.52 -13.59
C ASP A 297 30.73 5.36 -13.99
N GLY A 298 30.35 4.66 -15.05
CA GLY A 298 31.06 3.50 -15.58
C GLY A 298 30.88 2.19 -14.81
N MET A 299 30.16 2.19 -13.67
CA MET A 299 29.85 0.96 -12.96
C MET A 299 28.79 0.14 -13.68
N ARG A 300 28.87 -1.18 -13.53
CA ARG A 300 27.84 -2.11 -13.92
C ARG A 300 26.95 -2.46 -12.74
N VAL A 301 25.65 -2.17 -12.86
CA VAL A 301 24.68 -2.25 -11.75
C VAL A 301 23.54 -3.19 -12.12
N LEU A 302 23.14 -4.05 -11.20
CA LEU A 302 21.90 -4.82 -11.29
C LEU A 302 20.86 -4.22 -10.34
N ASP A 303 19.68 -3.88 -10.87
CA ASP A 303 18.46 -3.66 -10.08
C ASP A 303 17.62 -4.93 -10.18
N ALA A 304 17.70 -5.78 -9.17
CA ALA A 304 16.95 -7.02 -9.09
C ALA A 304 15.54 -6.75 -8.52
N CYS A 305 14.52 -7.33 -9.17
CA CYS A 305 13.09 -7.09 -8.86
C CYS A 305 12.67 -5.62 -9.13
N ALA A 306 13.06 -5.09 -10.30
CA ALA A 306 13.12 -3.66 -10.60
C ALA A 306 11.77 -2.96 -10.78
N ALA A 307 10.68 -3.68 -11.11
CA ALA A 307 9.40 -3.06 -11.46
C ALA A 307 8.76 -2.30 -10.28
N PRO A 308 8.23 -1.11 -10.55
CA PRO A 308 7.96 -0.47 -11.84
C PRO A 308 9.10 0.42 -12.41
N GLY A 309 10.35 0.28 -11.93
CA GLY A 309 11.51 1.04 -12.44
C GLY A 309 11.81 2.34 -11.69
N GLY A 310 11.19 2.57 -10.55
CA GLY A 310 11.40 3.79 -9.76
C GLY A 310 12.81 3.90 -9.19
N LYS A 311 13.38 2.80 -8.69
CA LYS A 311 14.76 2.73 -8.19
C LYS A 311 15.76 2.69 -9.33
N THR A 312 15.48 1.95 -10.41
CA THR A 312 16.25 1.96 -11.65
C THR A 312 16.45 3.38 -12.19
N GLY A 313 15.36 4.13 -12.34
CA GLY A 313 15.41 5.54 -12.77
C GLY A 313 16.27 6.39 -11.84
N HIS A 314 16.13 6.23 -10.52
CA HIS A 314 16.89 7.00 -9.53
C HIS A 314 18.40 6.70 -9.60
N ILE A 315 18.79 5.44 -9.78
CA ILE A 315 20.20 5.06 -9.99
C ILE A 315 20.77 5.79 -11.21
N LEU A 316 20.04 5.78 -12.33
CA LEU A 316 20.44 6.44 -13.57
C LEU A 316 20.40 7.97 -13.49
N GLU A 317 19.58 8.56 -12.63
CA GLU A 317 19.59 10.00 -12.37
C GLU A 317 20.86 10.43 -11.62
N LEU A 318 21.44 9.53 -10.79
CA LEU A 318 22.61 9.83 -9.96
C LEU A 318 23.95 9.47 -10.61
N ALA A 319 23.98 8.50 -11.53
CA ALA A 319 25.21 8.02 -12.15
C ALA A 319 25.00 7.63 -13.61
N ASP A 320 26.06 7.79 -14.43
CA ASP A 320 26.12 7.25 -15.80
C ASP A 320 26.65 5.80 -15.75
N ALA A 321 25.74 4.88 -15.34
CA ALA A 321 26.05 3.48 -15.09
C ALA A 321 25.40 2.56 -16.12
N GLU A 322 26.04 1.41 -16.40
CA GLU A 322 25.43 0.32 -17.18
C GLU A 322 24.43 -0.42 -16.27
N VAL A 323 23.14 -0.11 -16.37
CA VAL A 323 22.12 -0.72 -15.50
C VAL A 323 21.38 -1.84 -16.21
N VAL A 324 21.35 -3.01 -15.56
CA VAL A 324 20.47 -4.13 -15.90
C VAL A 324 19.29 -4.11 -14.91
N ALA A 325 18.09 -3.93 -15.42
CA ALA A 325 16.84 -3.96 -14.65
C ALA A 325 16.13 -5.30 -14.86
N LEU A 326 16.10 -6.15 -13.83
CA LEU A 326 15.56 -7.50 -13.89
C LEU A 326 14.16 -7.55 -13.22
N GLU A 327 13.19 -8.15 -13.90
CA GLU A 327 11.84 -8.36 -13.36
C GLU A 327 11.30 -9.72 -13.82
N SER A 328 10.72 -10.47 -12.93
CA SER A 328 10.20 -11.81 -13.22
C SER A 328 8.88 -11.81 -14.00
N ASP A 329 8.07 -10.76 -13.89
CA ASP A 329 6.80 -10.60 -14.58
C ASP A 329 6.95 -9.70 -15.81
N ALA A 330 6.74 -10.27 -17.00
CA ALA A 330 6.86 -9.55 -18.26
C ALA A 330 5.92 -8.33 -18.38
N SER A 331 4.73 -8.39 -17.78
CA SER A 331 3.78 -7.27 -17.79
C SER A 331 4.26 -6.12 -16.89
N ARG A 332 4.95 -6.44 -15.81
CA ARG A 332 5.57 -5.45 -14.93
C ARG A 332 6.85 -4.89 -15.53
N ALA A 333 7.63 -5.72 -16.25
CA ALA A 333 8.84 -5.28 -16.95
C ALA A 333 8.53 -4.18 -17.99
N THR A 334 7.39 -4.25 -18.69
CA THR A 334 6.94 -3.20 -19.62
C THR A 334 6.87 -1.83 -18.95
N ARG A 335 6.43 -1.77 -17.68
CA ARG A 335 6.33 -0.50 -16.93
C ARG A 335 7.69 0.12 -16.61
N ILE A 336 8.75 -0.69 -16.52
CA ILE A 336 10.12 -0.18 -16.36
C ILE A 336 10.48 0.63 -17.61
N GLY A 337 10.27 0.06 -18.80
CA GLY A 337 10.52 0.74 -20.07
C GLY A 337 9.73 2.03 -20.24
N GLU A 338 8.44 2.02 -19.92
CA GLU A 338 7.56 3.20 -19.96
C GLU A 338 8.08 4.33 -19.02
N ASN A 339 8.48 3.97 -17.79
CA ASN A 339 9.00 4.94 -16.84
C ASN A 339 10.37 5.49 -17.25
N LEU A 340 11.27 4.65 -17.76
CA LEU A 340 12.57 5.08 -18.29
C LEU A 340 12.41 5.99 -19.50
N ALA A 341 11.49 5.68 -20.43
CA ALA A 341 11.20 6.53 -21.59
C ALA A 341 10.71 7.92 -21.15
N ARG A 342 9.80 8.00 -20.16
CA ARG A 342 9.33 9.28 -19.58
C ARG A 342 10.48 10.10 -18.98
N LEU A 343 11.43 9.43 -18.33
CA LEU A 343 12.61 10.07 -17.73
C LEU A 343 13.70 10.39 -18.74
N SER A 344 13.58 9.93 -20.00
CA SER A 344 14.63 9.97 -21.04
C SER A 344 15.93 9.27 -20.57
N LEU A 345 15.77 8.14 -19.89
CA LEU A 345 16.86 7.29 -19.40
C LEU A 345 16.81 5.93 -20.09
N ALA A 346 17.94 5.23 -20.12
CA ALA A 346 18.05 3.90 -20.73
C ALA A 346 18.67 2.91 -19.76
N ALA A 347 18.10 1.71 -19.68
CA ALA A 347 18.66 0.54 -19.03
C ALA A 347 18.36 -0.71 -19.86
N GLU A 348 19.13 -1.76 -19.67
CA GLU A 348 18.79 -3.06 -20.22
C GLU A 348 17.72 -3.72 -19.36
N VAL A 349 16.50 -3.85 -19.88
CA VAL A 349 15.39 -4.51 -19.17
C VAL A 349 15.38 -5.99 -19.53
N ARG A 350 15.54 -6.87 -18.53
CA ARG A 350 15.49 -8.33 -18.68
C ARG A 350 14.30 -8.91 -17.94
N VAL A 351 13.63 -9.87 -18.56
CA VAL A 351 12.60 -10.70 -17.89
C VAL A 351 13.27 -11.95 -17.38
N GLY A 352 13.26 -12.17 -16.04
CA GLY A 352 13.89 -13.32 -15.43
C GLY A 352 13.72 -13.36 -13.92
N ASP A 353 13.92 -14.54 -13.34
CA ASP A 353 13.88 -14.77 -11.90
C ASP A 353 15.27 -14.46 -11.29
N ALA A 354 15.33 -13.51 -10.36
CA ALA A 354 16.57 -13.13 -9.66
C ALA A 354 17.20 -14.31 -8.91
N GLY A 355 16.41 -15.29 -8.50
CA GLY A 355 16.88 -16.52 -7.86
C GLY A 355 17.28 -17.63 -8.81
N ALA A 356 17.28 -17.39 -10.15
CA ALA A 356 17.68 -18.36 -11.19
C ALA A 356 18.55 -17.66 -12.26
N PRO A 357 19.78 -17.23 -11.92
CA PRO A 357 20.61 -16.41 -12.78
C PRO A 357 21.01 -17.08 -14.12
N ASP A 358 21.10 -18.38 -14.20
CA ASP A 358 21.49 -19.12 -15.40
C ASP A 358 20.63 -18.78 -16.63
N ALA A 359 19.40 -18.32 -16.42
CA ALA A 359 18.46 -17.99 -17.49
C ALA A 359 18.65 -16.57 -18.08
N TRP A 360 19.33 -15.67 -17.37
CA TRP A 360 19.41 -14.25 -17.78
C TRP A 360 20.80 -13.62 -17.60
N TYR A 361 21.67 -14.19 -16.79
CA TYR A 361 23.00 -13.65 -16.52
C TYR A 361 23.94 -13.88 -17.69
N ASP A 362 24.70 -12.87 -18.10
CA ASP A 362 25.60 -12.88 -19.26
C ASP A 362 27.07 -13.21 -18.92
N GLY A 363 27.34 -13.59 -17.67
CA GLY A 363 28.69 -13.92 -17.20
C GLY A 363 29.55 -12.72 -16.78
N ARG A 364 29.10 -11.48 -16.96
CA ARG A 364 29.82 -10.27 -16.53
C ARG A 364 29.37 -9.84 -15.12
N PRO A 365 30.25 -9.89 -14.09
CA PRO A 365 29.88 -9.57 -12.73
C PRO A 365 29.54 -8.09 -12.54
N PHE A 366 28.77 -7.78 -11.49
CA PHE A 366 28.28 -6.44 -11.17
C PHE A 366 29.13 -5.75 -10.10
N ASP A 367 29.36 -4.44 -10.27
CA ASP A 367 29.98 -3.59 -9.25
C ASP A 367 29.02 -3.33 -8.07
N ARG A 368 27.71 -3.22 -8.40
CA ARG A 368 26.64 -2.98 -7.44
C ARG A 368 25.43 -3.84 -7.78
N ILE A 369 24.81 -4.41 -6.76
CA ILE A 369 23.50 -5.08 -6.87
C ILE A 369 22.54 -4.45 -5.89
N LEU A 370 21.41 -3.95 -6.38
CA LEU A 370 20.24 -3.60 -5.59
C LEU A 370 19.32 -4.81 -5.55
N ALA A 371 19.14 -5.39 -4.38
CA ALA A 371 18.22 -6.50 -4.12
C ALA A 371 16.96 -5.96 -3.38
N ASP A 372 16.06 -5.29 -4.13
CA ASP A 372 14.74 -4.83 -3.64
C ASP A 372 13.74 -5.98 -3.74
N VAL A 373 13.90 -6.95 -2.86
CA VAL A 373 13.29 -8.26 -2.96
C VAL A 373 11.79 -8.27 -2.62
N PRO A 374 11.02 -9.25 -3.13
CA PRO A 374 9.62 -9.47 -2.71
C PRO A 374 9.53 -9.64 -1.19
N CYS A 375 8.62 -8.89 -0.56
CA CYS A 375 8.40 -8.90 0.88
C CYS A 375 6.92 -8.77 1.24
N SER A 376 6.59 -8.75 2.52
CA SER A 376 5.22 -8.56 3.01
C SER A 376 4.63 -7.21 2.61
N ALA A 377 5.47 -6.21 2.31
CA ALA A 377 5.12 -4.81 2.10
C ALA A 377 4.41 -4.18 3.33
N SER A 378 4.75 -4.67 4.52
CA SER A 378 4.14 -4.25 5.79
C SER A 378 4.45 -2.80 6.17
N GLY A 379 5.52 -2.24 5.63
CA GLY A 379 5.93 -0.85 5.87
C GLY A 379 5.16 0.20 5.06
N ILE A 380 4.48 -0.20 3.98
CA ILE A 380 3.80 0.72 3.06
C ILE A 380 2.25 0.63 3.12
N VAL A 381 1.70 0.05 4.18
CA VAL A 381 0.24 -0.17 4.33
C VAL A 381 -0.58 1.11 4.31
N ARG A 382 0.00 2.26 4.66
CA ARG A 382 -0.71 3.54 4.54
C ARG A 382 -1.02 3.93 3.10
N ARG A 383 -0.21 3.45 2.12
CA ARG A 383 -0.45 3.62 0.68
C ARG A 383 -1.26 2.47 0.09
N HIS A 384 -1.13 1.28 0.66
CA HIS A 384 -1.77 0.04 0.23
C HIS A 384 -2.50 -0.62 1.40
N PRO A 385 -3.64 -0.05 1.88
CA PRO A 385 -4.31 -0.52 3.08
C PRO A 385 -4.94 -1.92 2.96
N ASP A 386 -5.09 -2.43 1.75
CA ASP A 386 -5.52 -3.79 1.45
C ASP A 386 -4.50 -4.86 1.90
N ILE A 387 -3.21 -4.51 1.93
CA ILE A 387 -2.14 -5.44 2.34
C ILE A 387 -2.40 -6.03 3.72
N ARG A 388 -2.84 -5.21 4.70
CA ARG A 388 -3.13 -5.65 6.07
C ARG A 388 -4.26 -6.69 6.17
N TRP A 389 -5.08 -6.79 5.13
CA TRP A 389 -6.20 -7.73 5.04
C TRP A 389 -5.90 -8.93 4.16
N LEU A 390 -5.06 -8.75 3.14
CA LEU A 390 -4.68 -9.80 2.20
C LEU A 390 -3.56 -10.69 2.74
N ARG A 391 -2.58 -10.12 3.47
CA ARG A 391 -1.48 -10.90 4.06
C ARG A 391 -1.95 -11.81 5.18
N ARG A 392 -1.31 -12.99 5.27
CA ARG A 392 -1.51 -13.98 6.31
C ARG A 392 -0.20 -14.19 7.06
N GLU A 393 -0.28 -14.65 8.30
CA GLU A 393 0.91 -14.97 9.09
C GLU A 393 1.83 -15.98 8.39
N ALA A 394 1.24 -17.00 7.77
CA ALA A 394 1.98 -18.02 7.02
C ALA A 394 2.72 -17.50 5.77
N ASP A 395 2.41 -16.32 5.28
CA ASP A 395 3.10 -15.73 4.13
C ASP A 395 4.53 -15.25 4.51
N ILE A 396 4.78 -14.90 5.79
CA ILE A 396 6.07 -14.35 6.24
C ILE A 396 7.19 -15.38 6.09
N PRO A 397 7.10 -16.62 6.60
CA PRO A 397 8.16 -17.61 6.40
C PRO A 397 8.42 -17.95 4.93
N ALA A 398 7.39 -17.96 4.09
CA ALA A 398 7.54 -18.20 2.65
C ALA A 398 8.31 -17.07 1.95
N LEU A 399 8.03 -15.81 2.29
CA LEU A 399 8.75 -14.65 1.77
C LEU A 399 10.20 -14.64 2.25
N VAL A 400 10.45 -14.96 3.53
CA VAL A 400 11.80 -15.10 4.09
C VAL A 400 12.62 -16.14 3.32
N ALA A 401 12.03 -17.30 3.01
CA ALA A 401 12.70 -18.33 2.22
C ALA A 401 13.01 -17.87 0.79
N GLU A 402 12.09 -17.15 0.16
CA GLU A 402 12.27 -16.59 -1.19
C GLU A 402 13.36 -15.51 -1.21
N GLN A 403 13.41 -14.63 -0.21
CA GLN A 403 14.46 -13.63 -0.05
C GLN A 403 15.84 -14.28 0.07
N ARG A 404 15.95 -15.35 0.86
CA ARG A 404 17.21 -16.12 1.00
C ARG A 404 17.62 -16.76 -0.31
N ARG A 405 16.70 -17.34 -1.05
CA ARG A 405 16.95 -17.92 -2.37
C ARG A 405 17.51 -16.87 -3.33
N ILE A 406 16.89 -15.72 -3.39
CA ILE A 406 17.34 -14.59 -4.23
C ILE A 406 18.72 -14.11 -3.82
N LEU A 407 18.94 -13.81 -2.54
CA LEU A 407 20.23 -13.32 -2.03
C LEU A 407 21.36 -14.30 -2.33
N SER A 408 21.15 -15.60 -2.09
CA SER A 408 22.13 -16.64 -2.36
C SER A 408 22.49 -16.75 -3.85
N ALA A 409 21.51 -16.53 -4.73
CA ALA A 409 21.70 -16.56 -6.18
C ALA A 409 22.41 -15.31 -6.72
N LEU A 410 22.17 -14.14 -6.10
CA LEU A 410 22.76 -12.86 -6.53
C LEU A 410 24.18 -12.65 -6.01
N TRP A 411 24.53 -13.19 -4.85
CA TRP A 411 25.85 -12.95 -4.23
C TRP A 411 27.04 -13.36 -5.10
N PRO A 412 27.05 -14.53 -5.76
CA PRO A 412 28.12 -14.91 -6.69
C PRO A 412 28.34 -13.93 -7.83
N LEU A 413 27.31 -13.16 -8.22
CA LEU A 413 27.35 -12.22 -9.34
C LEU A 413 28.01 -10.88 -8.99
N VAL A 414 28.25 -10.62 -7.70
CA VAL A 414 28.95 -9.42 -7.21
C VAL A 414 30.45 -9.60 -7.45
N LYS A 415 31.13 -8.59 -8.01
CA LYS A 415 32.59 -8.55 -8.14
C LYS A 415 33.27 -8.59 -6.77
N PRO A 416 34.51 -9.13 -6.65
CA PRO A 416 35.35 -8.83 -5.49
C PRO A 416 35.49 -7.31 -5.29
N GLY A 417 35.31 -6.83 -4.07
CA GLY A 417 35.21 -5.39 -3.77
C GLY A 417 33.90 -4.71 -4.14
N GLY A 418 33.01 -5.41 -4.87
CA GLY A 418 31.65 -4.93 -5.18
C GLY A 418 30.72 -5.00 -3.98
N GLU A 419 29.51 -4.44 -4.13
CA GLU A 419 28.56 -4.36 -3.02
C GLU A 419 27.16 -4.81 -3.42
N LEU A 420 26.42 -5.39 -2.46
CA LEU A 420 25.02 -5.72 -2.54
C LEU A 420 24.25 -4.91 -1.49
N LEU A 421 23.23 -4.19 -1.91
CA LEU A 421 22.27 -3.51 -1.06
C LEU A 421 20.97 -4.31 -1.00
N TYR A 422 20.70 -4.90 0.15
CA TYR A 422 19.44 -5.58 0.46
C TYR A 422 18.40 -4.58 0.93
N VAL A 423 17.21 -4.62 0.32
CA VAL A 423 16.11 -3.69 0.64
C VAL A 423 14.79 -4.45 0.75
N THR A 424 13.99 -4.12 1.76
CA THR A 424 12.58 -4.50 1.84
C THR A 424 11.73 -3.32 2.29
N CYS A 425 10.48 -3.27 1.88
CA CYS A 425 9.48 -2.37 2.43
C CYS A 425 8.69 -3.06 3.56
N SER A 426 9.40 -3.72 4.47
CA SER A 426 8.85 -4.46 5.61
C SER A 426 9.22 -3.83 6.95
N ILE A 427 8.33 -3.99 7.94
CA ILE A 427 8.59 -3.67 9.35
C ILE A 427 8.80 -4.95 10.20
N PHE A 428 8.71 -6.12 9.59
CA PHE A 428 8.93 -7.38 10.31
C PHE A 428 10.41 -7.72 10.35
N PRO A 429 11.00 -7.92 11.57
CA PRO A 429 12.43 -8.24 11.72
C PRO A 429 12.87 -9.50 10.95
N GLU A 430 11.94 -10.42 10.70
CA GLU A 430 12.16 -11.65 9.92
C GLU A 430 12.56 -11.35 8.47
N GLU A 431 12.06 -10.25 7.89
CA GLU A 431 12.36 -9.77 6.54
C GLU A 431 13.40 -8.64 6.53
N GLY A 432 13.91 -8.26 7.70
CA GLY A 432 14.89 -7.20 7.92
C GLY A 432 16.18 -7.71 8.57
N GLU A 433 16.42 -7.31 9.82
CA GLU A 433 17.66 -7.60 10.54
C GLU A 433 17.98 -9.09 10.67
N GLN A 434 16.98 -9.96 10.79
CA GLN A 434 17.22 -11.41 10.85
C GLN A 434 17.73 -11.96 9.53
N GLN A 435 17.30 -11.38 8.39
CA GLN A 435 17.85 -11.74 7.07
C GLN A 435 19.29 -11.26 6.92
N ALA A 436 19.59 -10.03 7.35
CA ALA A 436 20.94 -9.49 7.29
C ALA A 436 21.93 -10.36 8.08
N ARG A 437 21.57 -10.73 9.31
CA ARG A 437 22.38 -11.62 10.16
C ARG A 437 22.54 -13.02 9.56
N TRP A 438 21.47 -13.56 8.99
CA TRP A 438 21.55 -14.85 8.30
C TRP A 438 22.51 -14.78 7.12
N PHE A 439 22.47 -13.70 6.34
CA PHE A 439 23.33 -13.53 5.18
C PHE A 439 24.81 -13.42 5.55
N GLU A 440 25.15 -12.67 6.61
CA GLU A 440 26.52 -12.61 7.17
C GLU A 440 27.03 -13.98 7.61
N ALA A 441 26.17 -14.78 8.22
CA ALA A 441 26.53 -16.12 8.67
C ALA A 441 26.64 -17.15 7.51
N ALA A 442 25.91 -16.94 6.43
CA ALA A 442 25.88 -17.83 5.27
C ALA A 442 26.96 -17.55 4.22
N CYS A 443 27.51 -16.32 4.17
CA CYS A 443 28.49 -15.85 3.19
C CYS A 443 29.75 -15.35 3.90
N GLU A 444 30.78 -16.21 4.01
CA GLU A 444 32.02 -15.92 4.73
C GLU A 444 32.81 -14.72 4.14
N ASP A 445 32.62 -14.46 2.84
CA ASP A 445 33.22 -13.35 2.09
C ASP A 445 32.39 -12.07 2.11
N ALA A 446 31.24 -12.05 2.80
CA ALA A 446 30.42 -10.86 2.96
C ALA A 446 30.84 -10.05 4.21
N VAL A 447 31.15 -8.78 3.98
CA VAL A 447 31.39 -7.81 5.06
C VAL A 447 30.22 -6.84 5.14
N ARG A 448 29.52 -6.82 6.25
CA ARG A 448 28.44 -5.86 6.45
C ARG A 448 29.01 -4.44 6.59
N LEU A 449 28.47 -3.54 5.81
CA LEU A 449 28.79 -2.12 5.83
C LEU A 449 27.69 -1.32 6.55
N ASP A 450 27.98 -0.05 6.84
CA ASP A 450 26.98 0.88 7.37
C ASP A 450 25.82 1.06 6.38
N ALA A 451 24.60 1.09 6.92
CA ALA A 451 23.36 1.26 6.19
C ALA A 451 22.25 1.79 7.13
N PRO A 452 21.15 2.36 6.63
CA PRO A 452 20.06 2.90 7.47
C PRO A 452 19.44 1.90 8.46
N GLY A 453 19.51 0.59 8.20
CA GLY A 453 18.84 -0.41 9.01
C GLY A 453 17.31 -0.32 8.88
N GLN A 454 16.61 -0.48 10.02
CA GLN A 454 15.15 -0.42 10.04
C GLN A 454 14.62 1.01 10.12
N LEU A 455 13.85 1.39 9.14
CA LEU A 455 13.02 2.58 9.13
C LEU A 455 11.59 2.18 9.48
N LEU A 456 11.05 2.72 10.57
CA LEU A 456 9.66 2.49 10.96
C LEU A 456 8.77 3.59 10.39
N PRO A 457 7.54 3.28 9.92
CA PRO A 457 6.64 4.30 9.40
C PRO A 457 6.30 5.27 10.51
N ARG A 458 6.46 6.56 10.23
CA ARG A 458 6.08 7.64 11.12
C ARG A 458 5.09 8.54 10.41
N ALA A 459 4.04 8.93 11.10
CA ALA A 459 3.20 10.03 10.66
C ALA A 459 3.68 11.27 11.40
N ALA A 460 3.86 12.39 10.67
CA ALA A 460 4.08 13.66 11.33
C ALA A 460 2.96 13.87 12.35
N SER A 461 3.31 14.04 13.63
CA SER A 461 2.38 14.50 14.64
C SER A 461 1.85 15.84 14.17
N GLY A 462 0.51 16.01 14.08
CA GLY A 462 -0.14 17.27 13.70
C GLY A 462 0.01 18.36 14.75
N GLY A 463 1.23 18.62 15.20
CA GLY A 463 1.67 19.76 16.00
C GLY A 463 2.73 20.47 15.18
N ALA A 464 2.75 21.79 15.22
CA ALA A 464 3.79 22.63 14.66
C ALA A 464 5.15 21.98 14.90
N GLY A 465 5.88 21.74 13.81
CA GLY A 465 7.10 20.97 13.81
C GLY A 465 8.03 21.36 14.97
N SER A 466 8.66 20.37 15.56
CA SER A 466 9.90 20.62 16.27
C SER A 466 10.84 21.24 15.23
N GLU A 467 10.99 22.55 15.27
CA GLU A 467 12.00 23.26 14.52
C GLU A 467 13.36 22.67 14.92
N GLY A 468 13.92 21.82 14.05
CA GLY A 468 15.36 21.59 14.07
C GLY A 468 16.01 22.96 13.88
N ALA A 469 17.09 23.22 14.59
CA ALA A 469 17.83 24.49 14.51
C ALA A 469 18.10 24.84 13.04
N ALA A 470 17.30 25.72 12.47
CA ALA A 470 17.34 26.35 11.16
C ALA A 470 16.02 26.30 10.33
N GLY A 471 14.86 25.99 10.93
CA GLY A 471 13.55 26.06 10.19
C GLY A 471 13.37 25.04 9.05
N VAL A 472 14.26 24.04 8.93
CA VAL A 472 14.15 22.95 7.97
C VAL A 472 13.48 21.77 8.66
N PRO A 473 12.30 21.29 8.19
CA PRO A 473 11.70 20.07 8.74
C PRO A 473 12.70 18.92 8.66
N ASP A 474 12.86 18.18 9.75
CA ASP A 474 13.73 17.01 9.76
C ASP A 474 13.27 16.05 8.64
N PRO A 475 14.11 15.82 7.61
CA PRO A 475 13.75 15.01 6.45
C PRO A 475 13.45 13.57 6.79
N THR A 476 13.80 13.10 7.99
CA THR A 476 13.67 11.70 8.42
C THR A 476 12.31 11.39 9.07
N THR A 477 11.41 12.37 9.27
CA THR A 477 10.24 12.21 10.15
C THR A 477 8.97 11.68 9.49
N ASP A 478 8.83 11.70 8.15
CA ASP A 478 7.62 11.22 7.47
C ASP A 478 7.94 10.39 6.22
N HIS A 479 8.16 9.11 6.43
CA HIS A 479 8.44 8.11 5.41
C HIS A 479 7.69 6.80 5.70
N ASP A 480 7.58 5.95 4.69
CA ASP A 480 7.10 4.58 4.85
C ASP A 480 8.13 3.71 5.58
N GLY A 481 7.73 2.50 5.98
CA GLY A 481 8.63 1.54 6.60
C GLY A 481 9.51 0.83 5.56
N PHE A 482 10.82 0.79 5.82
CA PHE A 482 11.80 0.10 5.00
C PHE A 482 12.87 -0.55 5.88
N PHE A 483 13.58 -1.53 5.32
CA PHE A 483 14.81 -2.04 5.88
C PHE A 483 15.92 -2.00 4.83
N TYR A 484 17.13 -1.67 5.27
CA TYR A 484 18.33 -1.57 4.44
C TYR A 484 19.51 -2.28 5.11
N ALA A 485 20.20 -3.14 4.37
CA ALA A 485 21.49 -3.70 4.77
C ALA A 485 22.43 -3.75 3.56
N ARG A 486 23.69 -3.38 3.75
CA ARG A 486 24.70 -3.31 2.71
C ARG A 486 25.86 -4.25 3.00
N PHE A 487 26.30 -4.99 2.01
CA PHE A 487 27.37 -5.97 2.11
C PHE A 487 28.39 -5.74 1.02
N GLN A 488 29.68 -5.79 1.40
CA GLN A 488 30.79 -5.78 0.44
C GLN A 488 31.37 -7.19 0.33
N LYS A 489 31.68 -7.60 -0.88
CA LYS A 489 32.36 -8.86 -1.16
C LYS A 489 33.87 -8.68 -1.04
N ARG A 490 34.49 -9.56 -0.24
CA ARG A 490 35.96 -9.60 -0.11
C ARG A 490 36.65 -10.13 -1.35
#